data_f365e170ac6dea9797313c1ad2ca3f30
#
_entry.id   f365e170ac6dea9797313c1ad2ca3f30
#
_cell.length_a   1.000
_cell.length_b   1.000
_cell.length_c   1.000
_cell.angle_alpha   90.00
_cell.angle_beta   90.00
_cell.angle_gamma   90.00
#
_symmetry.space_group_name_H-M   'P 1'
#
loop_
_entity.id
_entity.type
_entity.pdbx_description
1 polymer ?
#
loop_
_entity_poly.entity_id
_entity_poly.type
_entity_poly.pdbx_seq_one_letter_code
_entity_poly.pdbx_strand_id
1 'polypeptide(L)'
;MIEFATTLCHEVSEMSLSSISTNSPKLEPPAAGENPRQFLLTNAGADLVGGLKRYDIWGRLGWLEVRRRYQRTVIGPFWATISFAIFVGAFGAVGAGLWHQPMGTFLPFLTAGMTIWLMLSAILTEAGTLFVGANNIFGQTRLDYSMLVYAMIWRNLIVFAHNILFFFALLLLLSPSDVNPNMLLAIPGMLVVILNCVWTTLILGMFCLRFRDMQQFISSVIQVCLFVTPIFWPPEILTGTARGFIVSLNPLNHLIEIVRRPLLGQIPAMVSYEAAFLMTAIGWTITYFVFRSFRKRIAYWA
;
A
#
# COMPACT_ATOMS: atom_id res chain seq x y z
N MET A 1 -33.94 -18.85 17.20
CA MET A 1 -32.72 -18.10 16.88
C MET A 1 -31.44 -18.84 17.29
N ILE A 2 -31.45 -19.63 18.37
CA ILE A 2 -30.27 -20.40 18.83
C ILE A 2 -30.06 -21.67 17.99
N GLU A 3 -31.14 -22.36 17.56
CA GLU A 3 -31.04 -23.53 16.68
C GLU A 3 -30.50 -23.22 15.27
N PHE A 4 -30.81 -22.03 14.73
CA PHE A 4 -30.29 -21.62 13.42
C PHE A 4 -28.79 -21.34 13.45
N ALA A 5 -28.27 -20.86 14.58
CA ALA A 5 -26.84 -20.61 14.76
C ALA A 5 -26.03 -21.90 14.93
N THR A 6 -26.59 -22.94 15.55
CA THR A 6 -25.91 -24.22 15.68
C THR A 6 -25.86 -25.01 14.38
N THR A 7 -26.91 -24.96 13.57
CA THR A 7 -26.93 -25.62 12.25
C THR A 7 -25.95 -24.95 11.27
N LEU A 8 -25.87 -23.60 11.26
CA LEU A 8 -24.88 -22.87 10.46
C LEU A 8 -23.43 -23.12 10.89
N CYS A 9 -23.20 -23.32 12.20
CA CYS A 9 -21.86 -23.66 12.70
C CYS A 9 -21.45 -25.09 12.29
N HIS A 10 -22.36 -26.01 12.21
CA HIS A 10 -22.09 -27.41 11.81
C HIS A 10 -21.84 -27.50 10.30
N GLU A 11 -22.64 -26.84 9.46
CA GLU A 11 -22.42 -26.78 8.00
C GLU A 11 -21.12 -26.06 7.61
N VAL A 12 -20.77 -24.96 8.30
CA VAL A 12 -19.51 -24.25 8.07
C VAL A 12 -18.29 -25.09 8.50
N SER A 13 -18.43 -25.92 9.54
CA SER A 13 -17.39 -26.85 9.98
C SER A 13 -17.17 -27.99 8.97
N GLU A 14 -18.22 -28.57 8.45
CA GLU A 14 -18.10 -29.66 7.46
C GLU A 14 -17.66 -29.17 6.09
N MET A 15 -18.11 -27.99 5.64
CA MET A 15 -17.68 -27.38 4.37
C MET A 15 -16.22 -26.96 4.38
N SER A 16 -15.64 -26.61 5.57
CA SER A 16 -14.23 -26.24 5.70
C SER A 16 -13.29 -27.46 5.62
N LEU A 17 -13.74 -28.64 5.95
CA LEU A 17 -12.90 -29.84 5.97
C LEU A 17 -12.93 -30.65 4.65
N SER A 18 -14.04 -30.60 3.89
CA SER A 18 -14.15 -31.35 2.64
C SER A 18 -13.54 -30.65 1.43
N SER A 19 -13.40 -29.31 1.45
CA SER A 19 -12.80 -28.53 0.35
C SER A 19 -11.27 -28.33 0.48
N ILE A 20 -10.65 -28.77 1.57
CA ILE A 20 -9.20 -28.64 1.82
C ILE A 20 -8.40 -29.84 1.25
N SER A 21 -9.09 -30.91 0.88
CA SER A 21 -8.44 -32.10 0.33
C SER A 21 -8.52 -32.08 -1.19
N THR A 22 -7.51 -31.65 -1.91
CA THR A 22 -6.95 -32.26 -3.13
C THR A 22 -5.96 -31.42 -3.92
N ASN A 23 -5.69 -30.14 -3.57
CA ASN A 23 -4.70 -29.38 -4.36
C ASN A 23 -3.85 -28.40 -3.55
N SER A 24 -3.63 -28.65 -2.27
CA SER A 24 -2.56 -27.97 -1.53
C SER A 24 -1.23 -28.53 -2.05
N PRO A 25 -0.30 -27.71 -2.56
CA PRO A 25 1.06 -28.19 -2.75
C PRO A 25 1.52 -28.70 -1.38
N LYS A 26 1.79 -30.00 -1.27
CA LYS A 26 2.37 -30.60 -0.07
C LYS A 26 3.61 -29.79 0.22
N LEU A 27 3.60 -29.01 1.29
CA LEU A 27 4.82 -28.47 1.87
C LEU A 27 5.60 -29.69 2.34
N GLU A 28 6.49 -30.19 1.49
CA GLU A 28 7.36 -31.29 1.86
C GLU A 28 8.12 -30.88 3.12
N PRO A 29 8.08 -31.69 4.17
CA PRO A 29 8.93 -31.46 5.31
C PRO A 29 10.37 -31.41 4.81
N PRO A 30 11.25 -30.59 5.39
CA PRO A 30 12.64 -30.47 4.97
C PRO A 30 13.26 -31.88 4.91
N ALA A 31 13.89 -32.20 3.80
CA ALA A 31 14.61 -33.46 3.66
C ALA A 31 15.56 -33.62 4.86
N ALA A 32 15.50 -34.77 5.52
CA ALA A 32 16.31 -35.05 6.70
C ALA A 32 17.78 -34.89 6.35
N GLY A 33 18.40 -33.78 6.80
CA GLY A 33 19.79 -33.44 6.50
C GLY A 33 20.05 -32.02 5.99
N GLU A 34 19.04 -31.27 5.55
CA GLU A 34 19.22 -29.87 5.16
C GLU A 34 19.38 -28.98 6.41
N ASN A 35 20.54 -28.40 6.54
CA ASN A 35 20.89 -27.50 7.62
C ASN A 35 19.98 -26.25 7.55
N PRO A 36 19.23 -25.88 8.63
CA PRO A 36 18.43 -24.66 8.67
C PRO A 36 19.22 -23.40 8.31
N ARG A 37 20.55 -23.45 8.46
CA ARG A 37 21.46 -22.36 8.09
C ARG A 37 21.64 -22.19 6.58
N GLN A 38 21.34 -23.19 5.74
CA GLN A 38 21.48 -23.05 4.28
C GLN A 38 20.42 -22.11 3.69
N PHE A 39 19.22 -22.04 4.28
CA PHE A 39 18.19 -21.06 3.87
C PHE A 39 18.64 -19.60 4.11
N LEU A 40 19.43 -19.36 5.14
CA LEU A 40 20.02 -18.04 5.40
C LEU A 40 21.09 -17.65 4.37
N LEU A 41 21.52 -18.57 3.52
CA LEU A 41 22.53 -18.36 2.48
C LEU A 41 21.93 -18.01 1.11
N THR A 42 20.60 -18.04 0.96
CA THR A 42 19.94 -17.58 -0.29
C THR A 42 20.27 -16.12 -0.56
N ASN A 43 20.54 -15.81 -1.83
CA ASN A 43 20.84 -14.43 -2.23
C ASN A 43 19.61 -13.54 -2.03
N ALA A 44 19.82 -12.25 -1.70
CA ALA A 44 18.75 -11.27 -1.53
C ALA A 44 17.80 -11.19 -2.75
N GLY A 45 18.36 -11.33 -3.96
CA GLY A 45 17.59 -11.40 -5.18
C GLY A 45 16.69 -12.64 -5.27
N ALA A 46 17.18 -13.80 -4.77
CA ALA A 46 16.39 -15.03 -4.74
C ALA A 46 15.20 -14.92 -3.77
N ASP A 47 15.35 -14.22 -2.63
CA ASP A 47 14.26 -13.93 -1.70
C ASP A 47 13.19 -13.02 -2.36
N LEU A 48 13.61 -11.93 -2.99
CA LEU A 48 12.69 -11.00 -3.64
C LEU A 48 11.91 -11.69 -4.77
N VAL A 49 12.60 -12.42 -5.64
CA VAL A 49 11.95 -13.14 -6.76
C VAL A 49 11.16 -14.34 -6.26
N GLY A 50 11.70 -15.09 -5.29
CA GLY A 50 11.03 -16.24 -4.68
C GLY A 50 9.74 -15.84 -3.98
N GLY A 51 9.79 -14.77 -3.17
CA GLY A 51 8.61 -14.21 -2.55
C GLY A 51 7.56 -13.75 -3.56
N LEU A 52 7.97 -13.09 -4.64
CA LEU A 52 7.04 -12.62 -5.67
C LEU A 52 6.35 -13.79 -6.39
N LYS A 53 7.08 -14.86 -6.71
CA LYS A 53 6.53 -16.05 -7.40
C LYS A 53 5.48 -16.80 -6.55
N ARG A 54 5.52 -16.68 -5.25
CA ARG A 54 4.56 -17.31 -4.33
C ARG A 54 3.33 -16.43 -4.10
N TYR A 55 2.75 -15.93 -5.21
CA TYR A 55 1.57 -15.05 -5.18
C TYR A 55 0.35 -15.70 -4.54
N ASP A 56 0.23 -17.00 -4.59
CA ASP A 56 -0.80 -17.79 -3.94
C ASP A 56 -0.76 -17.66 -2.41
N ILE A 57 0.43 -17.56 -1.82
CA ILE A 57 0.61 -17.46 -0.37
C ILE A 57 0.42 -16.01 0.09
N TRP A 58 1.17 -15.05 -0.45
CA TRP A 58 1.04 -13.67 0.00
C TRP A 58 -0.31 -13.03 -0.38
N GLY A 59 -0.91 -13.47 -1.49
CA GLY A 59 -2.25 -13.04 -1.87
C GLY A 59 -3.31 -13.51 -0.87
N ARG A 60 -3.26 -14.79 -0.46
CA ARG A 60 -4.15 -15.33 0.59
C ARG A 60 -3.88 -14.68 1.95
N LEU A 61 -2.62 -14.47 2.31
CA LEU A 61 -2.24 -13.83 3.58
C LEU A 61 -2.81 -12.41 3.66
N GLY A 62 -2.59 -11.59 2.63
CA GLY A 62 -3.13 -10.23 2.59
C GLY A 62 -4.66 -10.19 2.59
N TRP A 63 -5.33 -11.13 1.88
CA TRP A 63 -6.78 -11.26 1.92
C TRP A 63 -7.30 -11.64 3.31
N LEU A 64 -6.65 -12.61 3.99
CA LEU A 64 -7.00 -12.99 5.36
C LEU A 64 -6.84 -11.82 6.34
N GLU A 65 -5.81 -10.98 6.17
CA GLU A 65 -5.62 -9.80 7.00
C GLU A 65 -6.75 -8.77 6.79
N VAL A 66 -7.18 -8.53 5.53
CA VAL A 66 -8.37 -7.71 5.24
C VAL A 66 -9.60 -8.31 5.94
N ARG A 67 -9.84 -9.60 5.75
CA ARG A 67 -11.00 -10.27 6.35
C ARG A 67 -10.98 -10.18 7.88
N ARG A 68 -9.82 -10.38 8.52
CA ARG A 68 -9.68 -10.25 9.98
C ARG A 68 -9.94 -8.83 10.48
N ARG A 69 -9.47 -7.81 9.76
CA ARG A 69 -9.67 -6.39 10.14
C ARG A 69 -11.14 -6.01 10.16
N TYR A 70 -11.93 -6.56 9.24
CA TYR A 70 -13.36 -6.26 9.11
C TYR A 70 -14.29 -7.35 9.68
N GLN A 71 -13.72 -8.38 10.30
CA GLN A 71 -14.48 -9.41 10.99
C GLN A 71 -15.29 -8.77 12.13
N ARG A 72 -16.57 -9.11 12.26
CA ARG A 72 -17.54 -8.55 13.22
C ARG A 72 -17.99 -7.09 12.92
N THR A 73 -17.76 -6.58 11.73
CA THR A 73 -18.37 -5.32 11.30
C THR A 73 -19.55 -5.58 10.38
N VAL A 74 -20.64 -4.80 10.51
CA VAL A 74 -21.86 -4.99 9.72
C VAL A 74 -21.63 -4.65 8.25
N ILE A 75 -20.83 -3.62 7.95
CA ILE A 75 -20.64 -3.07 6.61
C ILE A 75 -19.31 -3.55 5.98
N GLY A 76 -18.46 -4.24 6.76
CA GLY A 76 -17.19 -4.76 6.26
C GLY A 76 -16.20 -3.68 5.78
N PRO A 77 -15.45 -3.93 4.69
CA PRO A 77 -14.47 -2.98 4.14
C PRO A 77 -15.06 -1.64 3.70
N PHE A 78 -16.36 -1.58 3.39
CA PHE A 78 -17.04 -0.35 2.98
C PHE A 78 -17.04 0.73 4.07
N TRP A 79 -16.83 0.36 5.34
CA TRP A 79 -16.71 1.34 6.41
C TRP A 79 -15.56 2.33 6.18
N ALA A 80 -14.43 1.85 5.67
CA ALA A 80 -13.30 2.70 5.33
C ALA A 80 -13.68 3.69 4.20
N THR A 81 -14.40 3.22 3.17
CA THR A 81 -14.86 4.05 2.06
C THR A 81 -15.90 5.07 2.50
N ILE A 82 -16.83 4.70 3.40
CA ILE A 82 -17.83 5.63 3.94
C ILE A 82 -17.15 6.73 4.76
N SER A 83 -16.23 6.37 5.65
CA SER A 83 -15.46 7.34 6.44
C SER A 83 -14.66 8.29 5.53
N PHE A 84 -14.06 7.74 4.48
CA PHE A 84 -13.37 8.51 3.46
C PHE A 84 -14.32 9.47 2.71
N ALA A 85 -15.49 8.98 2.30
CA ALA A 85 -16.51 9.79 1.63
C ALA A 85 -17.02 10.96 2.50
N ILE A 86 -17.26 10.70 3.79
CA ILE A 86 -17.64 11.75 4.76
C ILE A 86 -16.53 12.79 4.88
N PHE A 87 -15.28 12.36 5.02
CA PHE A 87 -14.12 13.25 5.08
C PHE A 87 -14.00 14.12 3.82
N VAL A 88 -14.05 13.50 2.63
CA VAL A 88 -13.96 14.20 1.34
C VAL A 88 -15.14 15.20 1.18
N GLY A 89 -16.35 14.80 1.57
CA GLY A 89 -17.52 15.68 1.49
C GLY A 89 -17.39 16.88 2.42
N ALA A 90 -17.03 16.66 3.68
CA ALA A 90 -16.87 17.74 4.66
C ALA A 90 -15.70 18.67 4.32
N PHE A 91 -14.51 18.11 4.06
CA PHE A 91 -13.35 18.90 3.70
C PHE A 91 -13.48 19.55 2.33
N GLY A 92 -14.11 18.86 1.38
CA GLY A 92 -14.36 19.38 0.03
C GLY A 92 -15.28 20.60 0.05
N ALA A 93 -16.33 20.59 0.87
CA ALA A 93 -17.23 21.74 1.01
C ALA A 93 -16.51 22.98 1.58
N VAL A 94 -15.71 22.78 2.63
CA VAL A 94 -14.92 23.87 3.24
C VAL A 94 -13.79 24.31 2.32
N GLY A 95 -13.05 23.37 1.73
CA GLY A 95 -11.89 23.65 0.89
C GLY A 95 -12.27 24.34 -0.43
N ALA A 96 -13.37 23.94 -1.06
CA ALA A 96 -13.87 24.62 -2.26
C ALA A 96 -14.12 26.10 -2.00
N GLY A 97 -14.75 26.42 -0.86
CA GLY A 97 -14.94 27.81 -0.43
C GLY A 97 -13.64 28.53 -0.09
N LEU A 98 -12.71 27.88 0.61
CA LEU A 98 -11.44 28.47 1.04
C LEU A 98 -10.51 28.77 -0.16
N TRP A 99 -10.46 27.88 -1.12
CA TRP A 99 -9.60 28.02 -2.31
C TRP A 99 -10.31 28.68 -3.49
N HIS A 100 -11.57 29.12 -3.33
CA HIS A 100 -12.41 29.71 -4.38
C HIS A 100 -12.46 28.84 -5.65
N GLN A 101 -12.50 27.51 -5.47
CA GLN A 101 -12.56 26.54 -6.56
C GLN A 101 -13.98 26.00 -6.72
N PRO A 102 -14.44 25.74 -7.97
CA PRO A 102 -15.72 25.06 -8.18
C PRO A 102 -15.68 23.65 -7.55
N MET A 103 -16.78 23.27 -6.89
CA MET A 103 -16.88 21.94 -6.27
C MET A 103 -16.68 20.79 -7.27
N GLY A 104 -17.18 20.97 -8.51
CA GLY A 104 -17.06 19.96 -9.56
C GLY A 104 -15.63 19.62 -9.96
N THR A 105 -14.69 20.54 -9.81
CA THR A 105 -13.27 20.33 -10.09
C THR A 105 -12.45 19.99 -8.83
N PHE A 106 -12.76 20.66 -7.73
CA PHE A 106 -12.02 20.49 -6.48
C PHE A 106 -12.25 19.12 -5.81
N LEU A 107 -13.50 18.62 -5.78
CA LEU A 107 -13.82 17.33 -5.17
C LEU A 107 -13.13 16.15 -5.89
N PRO A 108 -13.16 16.01 -7.23
CA PRO A 108 -12.39 14.98 -7.91
C PRO A 108 -10.87 15.09 -7.65
N PHE A 109 -10.33 16.32 -7.67
CA PHE A 109 -8.92 16.58 -7.37
C PHE A 109 -8.54 16.11 -5.97
N LEU A 110 -9.31 16.51 -4.95
CA LEU A 110 -9.11 16.12 -3.55
C LEU A 110 -9.22 14.59 -3.38
N THR A 111 -10.28 14.00 -3.95
CA THR A 111 -10.55 12.56 -3.80
C THR A 111 -9.46 11.71 -4.44
N ALA A 112 -9.01 12.05 -5.65
CA ALA A 112 -7.91 11.35 -6.30
C ALA A 112 -6.62 11.43 -5.49
N GLY A 113 -6.23 12.64 -5.06
CA GLY A 113 -5.03 12.85 -4.25
C GLY A 113 -5.07 12.11 -2.93
N MET A 114 -6.20 12.20 -2.20
CA MET A 114 -6.39 11.53 -0.92
C MET A 114 -6.44 10.00 -1.04
N THR A 115 -7.03 9.45 -2.09
CA THR A 115 -7.06 8.00 -2.31
C THR A 115 -5.64 7.43 -2.42
N ILE A 116 -4.78 8.09 -3.18
CA ILE A 116 -3.38 7.68 -3.35
C ILE A 116 -2.60 7.91 -2.05
N TRP A 117 -2.81 9.05 -1.40
CA TRP A 117 -2.16 9.38 -0.14
C TRP A 117 -2.47 8.37 0.97
N LEU A 118 -3.74 8.00 1.14
CA LEU A 118 -4.15 7.03 2.16
C LEU A 118 -3.44 5.69 1.97
N MET A 119 -3.28 5.24 0.73
CA MET A 119 -2.53 4.02 0.43
C MET A 119 -1.04 4.19 0.78
N LEU A 120 -0.39 5.27 0.33
CA LEU A 120 1.02 5.52 0.58
C LEU A 120 1.31 5.66 2.08
N SER A 121 0.53 6.48 2.78
CA SER A 121 0.71 6.72 4.22
C SER A 121 0.48 5.47 5.06
N ALA A 122 -0.52 4.63 4.71
CA ALA A 122 -0.76 3.36 5.37
C ALA A 122 0.42 2.41 5.19
N ILE A 123 0.92 2.23 3.95
CA ILE A 123 2.08 1.37 3.66
C ILE A 123 3.32 1.85 4.42
N LEU A 124 3.64 3.15 4.38
CA LEU A 124 4.81 3.71 5.06
C LEU A 124 4.74 3.57 6.59
N THR A 125 3.55 3.79 7.16
CA THR A 125 3.34 3.64 8.60
C THR A 125 3.42 2.17 9.04
N GLU A 126 2.79 1.26 8.31
CA GLU A 126 2.78 -0.17 8.62
C GLU A 126 4.15 -0.83 8.38
N ALA A 127 4.96 -0.29 7.45
CA ALA A 127 6.31 -0.79 7.17
C ALA A 127 7.18 -0.89 8.43
N GLY A 128 7.05 0.07 9.34
CA GLY A 128 7.86 0.11 10.56
C GLY A 128 7.61 -1.04 11.53
N THR A 129 6.44 -1.68 11.49
CA THR A 129 6.10 -2.81 12.36
C THR A 129 6.10 -4.15 11.63
N LEU A 130 6.33 -4.16 10.32
CA LEU A 130 6.14 -5.33 9.45
C LEU A 130 6.95 -6.56 9.90
N PHE A 131 8.20 -6.36 10.28
CA PHE A 131 9.10 -7.45 10.68
C PHE A 131 9.09 -7.73 12.19
N VAL A 132 8.36 -6.92 12.98
CA VAL A 132 8.22 -7.16 14.42
C VAL A 132 7.37 -8.40 14.64
N GLY A 133 7.91 -9.38 15.35
CA GLY A 133 7.24 -10.67 15.55
C GLY A 133 7.29 -11.63 14.37
N ALA A 134 8.01 -11.29 13.31
CA ALA A 134 8.21 -12.17 12.14
C ALA A 134 8.79 -13.54 12.53
N ASN A 135 9.59 -13.62 13.59
CA ASN A 135 10.13 -14.88 14.10
C ASN A 135 9.07 -15.91 14.49
N ASN A 136 7.91 -15.46 14.99
CA ASN A 136 6.80 -16.36 15.33
C ASN A 136 6.23 -17.05 14.09
N ILE A 137 6.34 -16.43 12.93
CA ILE A 137 5.88 -16.96 11.64
C ILE A 137 7.01 -17.75 10.98
N PHE A 138 8.23 -17.22 10.95
CA PHE A 138 9.39 -17.81 10.26
C PHE A 138 10.07 -18.91 11.08
N GLY A 139 9.89 -18.94 12.40
CA GLY A 139 10.41 -20.03 13.26
C GLY A 139 9.77 -21.40 12.95
N GLN A 140 8.55 -21.38 12.38
CA GLN A 140 7.79 -22.60 12.06
C GLN A 140 7.76 -22.91 10.55
N THR A 141 7.99 -21.93 9.68
CA THR A 141 7.89 -22.09 8.23
C THR A 141 9.01 -21.31 7.51
N ARG A 142 9.60 -21.94 6.49
CA ARG A 142 10.61 -21.30 5.63
C ARG A 142 9.93 -20.40 4.61
N LEU A 143 9.68 -19.15 4.98
CA LEU A 143 9.09 -18.16 4.10
C LEU A 143 10.10 -17.05 3.78
N ASP A 144 10.01 -16.51 2.56
CA ASP A 144 10.82 -15.35 2.15
C ASP A 144 10.34 -14.09 2.87
N TYR A 145 11.23 -13.26 3.40
CA TYR A 145 10.88 -12.02 4.10
C TYR A 145 10.10 -11.04 3.23
N SER A 146 10.41 -11.03 1.94
CA SER A 146 9.70 -10.20 0.94
C SER A 146 8.22 -10.54 0.80
N MET A 147 7.80 -11.77 1.15
CA MET A 147 6.38 -12.15 1.11
C MET A 147 5.51 -11.33 2.05
N LEU A 148 6.03 -10.95 3.23
CA LEU A 148 5.28 -10.07 4.16
C LEU A 148 5.08 -8.69 3.54
N VAL A 149 6.09 -8.18 2.82
CA VAL A 149 5.99 -6.90 2.12
C VAL A 149 4.92 -6.97 1.03
N TYR A 150 4.92 -8.02 0.22
CA TYR A 150 3.92 -8.19 -0.84
C TYR A 150 2.51 -8.38 -0.27
N ALA A 151 2.35 -9.15 0.82
CA ALA A 151 1.05 -9.33 1.48
C ALA A 151 0.50 -8.00 2.03
N MET A 152 1.35 -7.19 2.68
CA MET A 152 0.98 -5.88 3.19
C MET A 152 0.58 -4.91 2.08
N ILE A 153 1.36 -4.84 1.01
CA ILE A 153 1.05 -3.98 -0.15
C ILE A 153 -0.25 -4.44 -0.80
N TRP A 154 -0.44 -5.74 -1.01
CA TRP A 154 -1.67 -6.30 -1.57
C TRP A 154 -2.90 -5.93 -0.74
N ARG A 155 -2.83 -6.07 0.58
CA ARG A 155 -3.90 -5.64 1.48
C ARG A 155 -4.25 -4.16 1.30
N ASN A 156 -3.25 -3.28 1.23
CA ASN A 156 -3.46 -1.85 1.05
C ASN A 156 -4.01 -1.52 -0.34
N LEU A 157 -3.63 -2.30 -1.39
CA LEU A 157 -4.22 -2.19 -2.73
C LEU A 157 -5.70 -2.58 -2.75
N ILE A 158 -6.13 -3.56 -1.96
CA ILE A 158 -7.54 -3.92 -1.83
C ILE A 158 -8.34 -2.73 -1.25
N VAL A 159 -7.83 -2.08 -0.21
CA VAL A 159 -8.47 -0.88 0.37
C VAL A 159 -8.46 0.27 -0.64
N PHE A 160 -7.36 0.49 -1.34
CA PHE A 160 -7.25 1.46 -2.41
C PHE A 160 -8.31 1.21 -3.51
N ALA A 161 -8.52 -0.05 -3.90
CA ALA A 161 -9.52 -0.41 -4.90
C ALA A 161 -10.95 -0.04 -4.49
N HIS A 162 -11.30 -0.11 -3.21
CA HIS A 162 -12.59 0.37 -2.72
C HIS A 162 -12.71 1.90 -2.79
N ASN A 163 -11.64 2.62 -2.43
CA ASN A 163 -11.64 4.07 -2.46
C ASN A 163 -11.63 4.62 -3.91
N ILE A 164 -10.97 3.94 -4.84
CA ILE A 164 -10.96 4.35 -6.25
C ILE A 164 -12.34 4.16 -6.91
N LEU A 165 -13.12 3.16 -6.49
CA LEU A 165 -14.52 3.02 -6.92
C LEU A 165 -15.37 4.22 -6.49
N PHE A 166 -15.17 4.70 -5.26
CA PHE A 166 -15.83 5.93 -4.79
C PHE A 166 -15.39 7.16 -5.61
N PHE A 167 -14.10 7.27 -5.93
CA PHE A 167 -13.60 8.34 -6.82
C PHE A 167 -14.29 8.32 -8.17
N PHE A 168 -14.40 7.16 -8.83
CA PHE A 168 -15.09 7.07 -10.13
C PHE A 168 -16.57 7.39 -10.03
N ALA A 169 -17.25 6.94 -8.98
CA ALA A 169 -18.64 7.29 -8.74
C ALA A 169 -18.83 8.82 -8.61
N LEU A 170 -17.96 9.47 -7.84
CA LEU A 170 -17.97 10.92 -7.65
C LEU A 170 -17.64 11.67 -8.95
N LEU A 171 -16.66 11.21 -9.71
CA LEU A 171 -16.27 11.81 -10.99
C LEU A 171 -17.43 11.75 -12.00
N LEU A 172 -18.09 10.59 -12.13
CA LEU A 172 -19.23 10.41 -13.02
C LEU A 172 -20.42 11.29 -12.64
N LEU A 173 -20.59 11.60 -11.35
CA LEU A 173 -21.67 12.46 -10.87
C LEU A 173 -21.38 13.94 -11.10
N LEU A 174 -20.14 14.39 -10.92
CA LEU A 174 -19.79 15.81 -10.93
C LEU A 174 -19.18 16.28 -12.26
N SER A 175 -18.40 15.45 -12.92
CA SER A 175 -17.60 15.81 -14.10
C SER A 175 -17.49 14.66 -15.09
N PRO A 176 -18.59 14.17 -15.68
CA PRO A 176 -18.55 13.03 -16.62
C PRO A 176 -17.75 13.33 -17.89
N SER A 177 -17.58 14.60 -18.25
CA SER A 177 -16.77 15.06 -19.40
C SER A 177 -15.27 14.80 -19.23
N ASP A 178 -14.80 14.65 -18.00
CA ASP A 178 -13.37 14.45 -17.71
C ASP A 178 -12.93 12.99 -17.88
N VAL A 179 -13.89 12.09 -18.09
CA VAL A 179 -13.60 10.68 -18.40
C VAL A 179 -13.05 10.56 -19.82
N ASN A 180 -11.78 10.28 -19.92
CA ASN A 180 -11.08 10.15 -21.21
C ASN A 180 -10.03 9.02 -21.17
N PRO A 181 -9.51 8.56 -22.34
CA PRO A 181 -8.53 7.48 -22.43
C PRO A 181 -7.22 7.74 -21.65
N ASN A 182 -6.87 9.00 -21.36
CA ASN A 182 -5.68 9.33 -20.59
C ASN A 182 -5.68 8.71 -19.17
N MET A 183 -6.87 8.37 -18.65
CA MET A 183 -7.00 7.66 -17.36
C MET A 183 -6.25 6.33 -17.34
N LEU A 184 -6.07 5.68 -18.49
CA LEU A 184 -5.31 4.44 -18.57
C LEU A 184 -3.83 4.61 -18.22
N LEU A 185 -3.29 5.83 -18.33
CA LEU A 185 -1.93 6.15 -17.88
C LEU A 185 -1.77 6.07 -16.35
N ALA A 186 -2.87 6.06 -15.59
CA ALA A 186 -2.80 5.82 -14.16
C ALA A 186 -2.32 4.39 -13.83
N ILE A 187 -2.54 3.42 -14.71
CA ILE A 187 -2.10 2.01 -14.49
C ILE A 187 -0.57 1.91 -14.46
N PRO A 188 0.19 2.34 -15.49
CA PRO A 188 1.65 2.33 -15.41
C PRO A 188 2.17 3.25 -14.30
N GLY A 189 1.53 4.40 -14.04
CA GLY A 189 1.87 5.25 -12.90
C GLY A 189 1.74 4.49 -11.56
N MET A 190 0.66 3.75 -11.36
CA MET A 190 0.44 2.93 -10.15
C MET A 190 1.49 1.82 -10.03
N LEU A 191 1.92 1.19 -11.11
CA LEU A 191 3.00 0.19 -11.07
C LEU A 191 4.30 0.80 -10.55
N VAL A 192 4.66 2.02 -10.99
CA VAL A 192 5.84 2.74 -10.48
C VAL A 192 5.68 3.06 -8.99
N VAL A 193 4.49 3.49 -8.56
CA VAL A 193 4.18 3.74 -7.14
C VAL A 193 4.34 2.45 -6.32
N ILE A 194 3.80 1.32 -6.77
CA ILE A 194 3.94 0.02 -6.08
C ILE A 194 5.41 -0.37 -5.97
N LEU A 195 6.21 -0.22 -7.03
CA LEU A 195 7.64 -0.51 -7.00
C LEU A 195 8.37 0.35 -5.95
N ASN A 196 7.97 1.64 -5.82
CA ASN A 196 8.49 2.52 -4.77
C ASN A 196 8.03 2.08 -3.38
N CYS A 197 6.81 1.64 -3.21
CA CYS A 197 6.31 1.10 -1.94
C CYS A 197 7.10 -0.14 -1.50
N VAL A 198 7.44 -1.06 -2.41
CA VAL A 198 8.16 -2.30 -2.08
C VAL A 198 9.53 -1.99 -1.47
N TRP A 199 10.37 -1.23 -2.17
CA TRP A 199 11.72 -0.95 -1.68
C TRP A 199 11.71 -0.09 -0.41
N THR A 200 10.80 0.88 -0.31
CA THR A 200 10.68 1.73 0.88
C THR A 200 10.26 0.91 2.09
N THR A 201 9.28 0.01 1.92
CA THR A 201 8.83 -0.90 2.99
C THR A 201 9.97 -1.80 3.50
N LEU A 202 10.78 -2.35 2.60
CA LEU A 202 11.92 -3.18 2.99
C LEU A 202 12.93 -2.39 3.82
N ILE A 203 13.28 -1.18 3.40
CA ILE A 203 14.24 -0.33 4.14
C ILE A 203 13.65 0.10 5.48
N LEU A 204 12.44 0.66 5.50
CA LEU A 204 11.81 1.14 6.72
C LEU A 204 11.57 0.01 7.72
N GLY A 205 11.10 -1.15 7.24
CA GLY A 205 10.89 -2.32 8.10
C GLY A 205 12.19 -2.81 8.78
N MET A 206 13.28 -2.90 8.04
CA MET A 206 14.59 -3.26 8.60
C MET A 206 15.13 -2.20 9.56
N PHE A 207 14.96 -0.93 9.22
CA PHE A 207 15.42 0.20 10.03
C PHE A 207 14.67 0.28 11.35
N CYS A 208 13.34 0.20 11.33
CA CYS A 208 12.51 0.21 12.54
C CYS A 208 12.67 -1.05 13.39
N LEU A 209 12.94 -2.21 12.77
CA LEU A 209 13.24 -3.43 13.49
C LEU A 209 14.50 -3.26 14.37
N ARG A 210 15.49 -2.51 13.88
CA ARG A 210 16.72 -2.21 14.62
C ARG A 210 16.54 -1.09 15.65
N PHE A 211 15.74 -0.06 15.31
CA PHE A 211 15.50 1.13 16.10
C PHE A 211 13.99 1.34 16.29
N ARG A 212 13.45 0.83 17.38
CA ARG A 212 11.99 0.76 17.62
C ARG A 212 11.31 2.13 17.76
N ASP A 213 12.03 3.14 18.21
CA ASP A 213 11.58 4.53 18.34
C ASP A 213 11.36 5.22 16.98
N MET A 214 12.01 4.73 15.92
CA MET A 214 11.87 5.27 14.57
C MET A 214 10.46 5.12 14.00
N GLN A 215 9.68 4.17 14.48
CA GLN A 215 8.27 4.04 14.10
C GLN A 215 7.47 5.31 14.39
N GLN A 216 7.63 5.88 15.59
CA GLN A 216 6.96 7.10 15.97
C GLN A 216 7.45 8.31 15.16
N PHE A 217 8.76 8.38 14.90
CA PHE A 217 9.35 9.42 14.06
C PHE A 217 8.78 9.39 12.64
N ILE A 218 8.72 8.20 12.00
CA ILE A 218 8.15 8.02 10.66
C ILE A 218 6.70 8.48 10.62
N SER A 219 5.88 8.10 11.62
CA SER A 219 4.48 8.50 11.70
C SER A 219 4.33 10.03 11.76
N SER A 220 5.20 10.69 12.53
CA SER A 220 5.22 12.16 12.64
C SER A 220 5.64 12.82 11.32
N VAL A 221 6.64 12.28 10.64
CA VAL A 221 7.09 12.78 9.33
C VAL A 221 5.97 12.64 8.29
N ILE A 222 5.27 11.51 8.25
CA ILE A 222 4.14 11.29 7.33
C ILE A 222 3.03 12.33 7.57
N GLN A 223 2.73 12.67 8.83
CA GLN A 223 1.76 13.72 9.14
C GLN A 223 2.19 15.08 8.57
N VAL A 224 3.45 15.45 8.73
CA VAL A 224 3.97 16.69 8.16
C VAL A 224 3.91 16.66 6.62
N CYS A 225 4.31 15.54 6.02
CA CYS A 225 4.26 15.36 4.56
C CYS A 225 2.84 15.53 3.99
N LEU A 226 1.79 15.18 4.74
CA LEU A 226 0.41 15.37 4.33
C LEU A 226 0.09 16.85 4.01
N PHE A 227 0.60 17.77 4.81
CA PHE A 227 0.37 19.19 4.63
C PHE A 227 1.33 19.84 3.61
N VAL A 228 2.55 19.33 3.53
CA VAL A 228 3.57 19.82 2.57
C VAL A 228 3.26 19.36 1.15
N THR A 229 2.63 18.18 1.00
CA THR A 229 2.23 17.70 -0.33
C THR A 229 0.89 18.34 -0.74
N PRO A 230 0.76 18.83 -1.99
CA PRO A 230 -0.46 19.50 -2.45
C PRO A 230 -1.59 18.50 -2.68
N ILE A 231 -2.18 17.99 -1.59
CA ILE A 231 -3.31 17.07 -1.58
C ILE A 231 -4.59 17.85 -1.31
N PHE A 232 -4.56 18.74 -0.31
CA PHE A 232 -5.68 19.54 0.14
C PHE A 232 -5.81 20.89 -0.55
N TRP A 233 -4.75 21.33 -1.20
CA TRP A 233 -4.67 22.66 -1.81
C TRP A 233 -4.12 22.56 -3.24
N PRO A 234 -4.59 23.40 -4.14
CA PRO A 234 -4.11 23.42 -5.53
C PRO A 234 -2.64 23.88 -5.61
N PRO A 235 -1.77 23.13 -6.31
CA PRO A 235 -0.34 23.48 -6.41
C PRO A 235 -0.09 24.82 -7.08
N GLU A 236 -1.04 25.32 -7.87
CA GLU A 236 -0.99 26.60 -8.58
C GLU A 236 -0.84 27.79 -7.62
N ILE A 237 -1.29 27.69 -6.37
CA ILE A 237 -1.17 28.74 -5.36
C ILE A 237 0.29 29.09 -5.05
N LEU A 238 1.19 28.12 -5.17
CA LEU A 238 2.63 28.32 -4.93
C LEU A 238 3.45 28.50 -6.22
N THR A 239 2.80 28.40 -7.39
CA THR A 239 3.48 28.55 -8.68
C THR A 239 4.07 29.97 -8.80
N GLY A 240 5.33 30.06 -9.23
CA GLY A 240 6.03 31.36 -9.35
C GLY A 240 6.55 31.95 -8.03
N THR A 241 6.33 31.29 -6.90
CA THR A 241 6.92 31.69 -5.61
C THR A 241 8.16 30.85 -5.27
N ALA A 242 9.06 31.38 -4.43
CA ALA A 242 10.18 30.62 -3.88
C ALA A 242 9.73 29.34 -3.14
N ARG A 243 8.49 29.29 -2.65
CA ARG A 243 7.91 28.13 -1.95
C ARG A 243 7.49 27.02 -2.91
N GLY A 244 7.29 27.31 -4.20
CA GLY A 244 7.03 26.29 -5.23
C GLY A 244 8.13 25.24 -5.32
N PHE A 245 9.36 25.58 -4.92
CA PHE A 245 10.47 24.65 -4.82
C PHE A 245 10.22 23.49 -3.84
N ILE A 246 9.46 23.71 -2.77
CA ILE A 246 9.09 22.64 -1.80
C ILE A 246 8.24 21.58 -2.49
N VAL A 247 7.33 21.99 -3.37
CA VAL A 247 6.46 21.06 -4.10
C VAL A 247 7.25 20.27 -5.15
N SER A 248 8.14 20.96 -5.87
CA SER A 248 8.95 20.34 -6.93
C SER A 248 10.02 19.39 -6.43
N LEU A 249 10.50 19.56 -5.19
CA LEU A 249 11.44 18.63 -4.56
C LEU A 249 10.75 17.51 -3.75
N ASN A 250 9.44 17.60 -3.54
CA ASN A 250 8.74 16.62 -2.74
C ASN A 250 8.56 15.29 -3.49
N PRO A 251 9.25 14.21 -3.07
CA PRO A 251 9.18 12.93 -3.74
C PRO A 251 7.77 12.33 -3.74
N LEU A 252 7.01 12.51 -2.65
CA LEU A 252 5.64 12.01 -2.54
C LEU A 252 4.69 12.73 -3.50
N ASN A 253 4.94 14.01 -3.77
CA ASN A 253 4.18 14.75 -4.76
C ASN A 253 4.30 14.13 -6.16
N HIS A 254 5.50 13.79 -6.59
CA HIS A 254 5.73 13.17 -7.89
C HIS A 254 5.05 11.81 -8.00
N LEU A 255 5.10 10.98 -6.93
CA LEU A 255 4.40 9.69 -6.90
C LEU A 255 2.87 9.84 -6.97
N ILE A 256 2.33 10.88 -6.35
CA ILE A 256 0.89 11.16 -6.43
C ILE A 256 0.51 11.68 -7.81
N GLU A 257 1.29 12.61 -8.37
CA GLU A 257 0.99 13.26 -9.64
C GLU A 257 0.95 12.29 -10.83
N ILE A 258 1.84 11.30 -10.88
CA ILE A 258 1.87 10.31 -11.97
C ILE A 258 0.63 9.41 -12.00
N VAL A 259 -0.17 9.40 -10.92
CA VAL A 259 -1.44 8.66 -10.86
C VAL A 259 -2.63 9.63 -10.83
N ARG A 260 -2.56 10.72 -10.06
CA ARG A 260 -3.66 11.67 -9.90
C ARG A 260 -4.01 12.38 -11.20
N ARG A 261 -3.01 12.91 -11.93
CA ARG A 261 -3.29 13.63 -13.19
C ARG A 261 -3.97 12.77 -14.23
N PRO A 262 -3.52 11.54 -14.53
CA PRO A 262 -4.26 10.67 -15.43
C PRO A 262 -5.69 10.39 -14.96
N LEU A 263 -5.92 10.15 -13.65
CA LEU A 263 -7.27 9.95 -13.09
C LEU A 263 -8.18 11.15 -13.32
N LEU A 264 -7.61 12.36 -13.43
CA LEU A 264 -8.34 13.59 -13.77
C LEU A 264 -8.33 13.87 -15.29
N GLY A 265 -7.99 12.88 -16.12
CA GLY A 265 -7.96 13.01 -17.57
C GLY A 265 -6.77 13.81 -18.13
N GLN A 266 -5.83 14.22 -17.30
CA GLN A 266 -4.67 15.02 -17.66
C GLN A 266 -3.43 14.17 -17.88
N ILE A 267 -2.47 14.68 -18.67
CA ILE A 267 -1.17 14.05 -18.84
C ILE A 267 -0.22 14.56 -17.75
N PRO A 268 0.45 13.69 -16.97
CA PRO A 268 1.45 14.11 -16.00
C PRO A 268 2.63 14.84 -16.62
N ALA A 269 3.23 15.76 -15.89
CA ALA A 269 4.47 16.41 -16.31
C ALA A 269 5.60 15.36 -16.39
N MET A 270 6.44 15.47 -17.43
CA MET A 270 7.56 14.54 -17.66
C MET A 270 8.51 14.48 -16.46
N VAL A 271 8.75 15.63 -15.82
CA VAL A 271 9.57 15.73 -14.61
C VAL A 271 9.07 14.82 -13.48
N SER A 272 7.75 14.61 -13.35
CA SER A 272 7.20 13.72 -12.31
C SER A 272 7.51 12.26 -12.61
N TYR A 273 7.48 11.83 -13.87
CA TYR A 273 7.91 10.49 -14.27
C TYR A 273 9.42 10.31 -14.07
N GLU A 274 10.23 11.27 -14.50
CA GLU A 274 11.69 11.23 -14.33
C GLU A 274 12.07 11.11 -12.85
N ALA A 275 11.47 11.94 -11.99
CA ALA A 275 11.68 11.88 -10.55
C ALA A 275 11.27 10.53 -9.97
N ALA A 276 10.09 10.01 -10.33
CA ALA A 276 9.60 8.73 -9.84
C ALA A 276 10.47 7.54 -10.29
N PHE A 277 10.93 7.52 -11.55
CA PHE A 277 11.84 6.50 -12.04
C PHE A 277 13.23 6.59 -11.40
N LEU A 278 13.75 7.80 -11.22
CA LEU A 278 15.04 8.02 -10.54
C LEU A 278 14.96 7.51 -9.09
N MET A 279 13.88 7.82 -8.37
CA MET A 279 13.63 7.30 -7.03
C MET A 279 13.57 5.78 -7.02
N THR A 280 12.88 5.19 -8.00
CA THR A 280 12.81 3.73 -8.15
C THR A 280 14.20 3.13 -8.31
N ALA A 281 15.00 3.66 -9.25
CA ALA A 281 16.33 3.14 -9.54
C ALA A 281 17.29 3.26 -8.34
N ILE A 282 17.34 4.44 -7.72
CA ILE A 282 18.17 4.69 -6.54
C ILE A 282 17.69 3.86 -5.36
N GLY A 283 16.37 3.86 -5.09
CA GLY A 283 15.76 3.15 -3.99
C GLY A 283 16.00 1.65 -4.07
N TRP A 284 15.79 1.02 -5.21
CA TRP A 284 16.07 -0.41 -5.41
C TRP A 284 17.55 -0.74 -5.30
N THR A 285 18.43 0.12 -5.79
CA THR A 285 19.88 -0.06 -5.65
C THR A 285 20.28 -0.07 -4.18
N ILE A 286 19.87 0.93 -3.41
CA ILE A 286 20.17 1.01 -1.98
C ILE A 286 19.56 -0.19 -1.25
N THR A 287 18.28 -0.51 -1.54
CA THR A 287 17.57 -1.62 -0.90
C THR A 287 18.25 -2.95 -1.15
N TYR A 288 18.72 -3.20 -2.37
CA TYR A 288 19.42 -4.44 -2.68
C TYR A 288 20.68 -4.63 -1.83
N PHE A 289 21.51 -3.58 -1.70
CA PHE A 289 22.72 -3.65 -0.88
C PHE A 289 22.42 -3.76 0.62
N VAL A 290 21.45 -2.98 1.12
CA VAL A 290 21.03 -3.01 2.51
C VAL A 290 20.40 -4.37 2.84
N PHE A 291 19.46 -4.85 2.03
CA PHE A 291 18.79 -6.12 2.25
C PHE A 291 19.78 -7.30 2.19
N ARG A 292 20.71 -7.29 1.23
CA ARG A 292 21.78 -8.28 1.15
C ARG A 292 22.62 -8.32 2.43
N SER A 293 22.93 -7.17 3.02
CA SER A 293 23.78 -7.06 4.20
C SER A 293 23.05 -7.40 5.50
N PHE A 294 21.79 -7.00 5.62
CA PHE A 294 21.03 -7.08 6.88
C PHE A 294 20.01 -8.22 6.93
N ARG A 295 19.67 -8.87 5.82
CA ARG A 295 18.68 -9.96 5.76
C ARG A 295 18.91 -11.04 6.82
N LYS A 296 20.14 -11.47 7.01
CA LYS A 296 20.51 -12.48 8.01
C LYS A 296 20.27 -12.01 9.45
N ARG A 297 20.26 -10.70 9.69
CA ARG A 297 20.08 -10.10 11.01
C ARG A 297 18.61 -9.88 11.34
N ILE A 298 17.70 -9.91 10.35
CA ILE A 298 16.26 -9.79 10.58
C ILE A 298 15.79 -10.84 11.59
N ALA A 299 16.17 -12.11 11.38
CA ALA A 299 15.84 -13.20 12.31
C ALA A 299 16.39 -13.02 13.73
N TYR A 300 17.44 -12.23 13.90
CA TYR A 300 18.03 -11.97 15.22
C TYR A 300 17.39 -10.77 15.92
N TRP A 301 16.92 -9.77 15.15
CA TRP A 301 16.32 -8.55 15.69
C TRP A 301 14.81 -8.64 15.89
N ALA A 302 14.10 -9.50 15.13
CA ALA A 302 12.69 -9.79 15.27
C ALA A 302 12.39 -10.69 16.46
#